data_dd08ec691dfab50aeedc3bb3955eea0a
#
_entry.id   dd08ec691dfab50aeedc3bb3955eea0a
#
_cell.length_a   1.000
_cell.length_b   1.000
_cell.length_c   1.000
_cell.angle_alpha   90.00
_cell.angle_beta   90.00
_cell.angle_gamma   90.00
#
_symmetry.space_group_name_H-M   'P 1'
#
loop_
_entity.id
_entity.type
_entity.pdbx_description
1 polymer ?
#
loop_
_entity_poly.entity_id
_entity_poly.type
_entity_poly.pdbx_seq_one_letter_code
_entity_poly.pdbx_strand_id
1 'polypeptide(L)' 'MTTNEILDALAENESKLFYAFCSDPKNEGLKMAHEAAKKALEDYAKSTGII' A
#
# COMPACT_ATOMS: atom_id res chain seq x y z
N MET A 1 -7.79 -16.16 5.43
CA MET A 1 -6.53 -15.41 5.69
C MET A 1 -6.62 -14.74 7.04
N THR A 2 -5.53 -14.69 7.75
CA THR A 2 -5.45 -13.96 9.02
C THR A 2 -5.27 -12.47 8.76
N THR A 3 -5.54 -11.64 9.77
CA THR A 3 -5.31 -10.20 9.71
C THR A 3 -3.85 -9.89 9.34
N ASN A 4 -2.90 -10.61 9.94
CA ASN A 4 -1.48 -10.37 9.66
C ASN A 4 -1.13 -10.71 8.22
N GLU A 5 -1.69 -11.77 7.65
CA GLU A 5 -1.44 -12.12 6.26
C GLU A 5 -1.97 -11.05 5.31
N ILE A 6 -3.14 -10.51 5.60
CA ILE A 6 -3.73 -9.43 4.79
C ILE A 6 -2.89 -8.16 4.90
N LEU A 7 -2.45 -7.80 6.10
CA LEU A 7 -1.58 -6.65 6.29
C LEU A 7 -0.25 -6.81 5.57
N ASP A 8 0.34 -7.99 5.63
CA ASP A 8 1.58 -8.27 4.92
C ASP A 8 1.41 -8.13 3.40
N ALA A 9 0.30 -8.64 2.87
CA ALA A 9 0.01 -8.53 1.44
C ALA A 9 -0.16 -7.06 1.02
N LEU A 10 -0.89 -6.28 1.82
CA LEU A 10 -1.08 -4.86 1.54
C LEU A 10 0.22 -4.08 1.63
N ALA A 11 1.05 -4.38 2.63
CA ALA A 11 2.34 -3.73 2.81
C ALA A 11 3.29 -4.07 1.66
N GLU A 12 3.29 -5.32 1.21
CA GLU A 12 4.11 -5.74 0.09
C GLU A 12 3.69 -5.04 -1.20
N ASN A 13 2.40 -4.93 -1.45
CA ASN A 13 1.87 -4.23 -2.61
C ASN A 13 2.27 -2.74 -2.58
N GLU A 14 2.15 -2.09 -1.43
CA GLU A 14 2.55 -0.70 -1.25
C GLU A 14 4.04 -0.52 -1.53
N SER A 15 4.88 -1.41 -1.01
CA SER A 15 6.33 -1.35 -1.23
C SER A 15 6.70 -1.51 -2.70
N LYS A 16 6.05 -2.44 -3.41
CA LYS A 16 6.29 -2.64 -4.84
C LYS A 16 5.94 -1.39 -5.64
N LEU A 17 4.82 -0.77 -5.32
CA LEU A 17 4.38 0.45 -5.99
C LEU A 17 5.30 1.62 -5.65
N PHE A 18 5.82 1.67 -4.44
CA PHE A 18 6.79 2.69 -4.04
C PHE A 18 8.07 2.58 -4.85
N TYR A 19 8.61 1.37 -5.01
CA TYR A 19 9.80 1.15 -5.82
C TYR A 19 9.55 1.53 -7.28
N ALA A 20 8.40 1.16 -7.84
CA ALA A 20 8.04 1.53 -9.20
C ALA A 20 7.95 3.04 -9.36
N PHE A 21 7.34 3.71 -8.39
CA PHE A 21 7.24 5.17 -8.39
C PHE A 21 8.63 5.82 -8.31
N CYS A 22 9.52 5.31 -7.46
CA CYS A 22 10.88 5.84 -7.36
C CYS A 22 11.67 5.67 -8.65
N SER A 23 11.39 4.60 -9.41
CA SER A 23 12.03 4.36 -10.70
C SER A 23 11.50 5.29 -11.79
N ASP A 24 10.27 5.75 -11.67
CA ASP A 24 9.64 6.63 -12.65
C ASP A 24 8.78 7.67 -11.92
N PRO A 25 9.42 8.65 -11.24
CA PRO A 25 8.69 9.62 -10.40
C PRO A 25 7.79 10.56 -11.17
N LYS A 26 7.93 10.64 -12.50
CA LYS A 26 7.07 11.47 -13.34
C LYS A 26 5.78 10.77 -13.75
N ASN A 27 5.66 9.48 -13.44
CA ASN A 27 4.48 8.71 -13.81
C ASN A 27 3.38 8.93 -12.76
N GLU A 28 2.39 9.76 -13.10
CA GLU A 28 1.29 10.07 -12.19
C GLU A 28 0.44 8.84 -11.88
N GLY A 29 0.33 7.90 -12.80
CA GLY A 29 -0.38 6.65 -12.56
C GLY A 29 0.24 5.85 -11.43
N LEU A 30 1.56 5.77 -11.41
CA LEU A 30 2.28 5.08 -10.31
C LEU A 30 2.13 5.82 -9.00
N LYS A 31 2.18 7.15 -9.02
CA LYS A 31 1.98 7.96 -7.83
C LYS A 31 0.59 7.72 -7.24
N MET A 32 -0.43 7.75 -8.06
CA MET A 32 -1.81 7.51 -7.61
C MET A 32 -2.00 6.08 -7.10
N ALA A 33 -1.40 5.12 -7.78
CA ALA A 33 -1.47 3.71 -7.36
C ALA A 33 -0.80 3.53 -6.00
N HIS A 34 0.35 4.15 -5.78
CA HIS A 34 1.05 4.09 -4.49
C HIS A 34 0.21 4.73 -3.37
N GLU A 35 -0.35 5.89 -3.63
CA GLU A 35 -1.19 6.57 -2.65
C GLU A 35 -2.44 5.75 -2.31
N ALA A 36 -3.06 5.13 -3.31
CA ALA A 36 -4.21 4.27 -3.09
C ALA A 36 -3.84 3.03 -2.26
N ALA A 37 -2.70 2.42 -2.55
CA ALA A 37 -2.23 1.26 -1.79
C ALA A 37 -1.92 1.64 -0.34
N LYS A 38 -1.30 2.78 -0.13
CA LYS A 38 -1.00 3.28 1.21
C LYS A 38 -2.28 3.53 2.00
N LYS A 39 -3.27 4.16 1.37
CA LYS A 39 -4.55 4.42 2.02
C LYS A 39 -5.29 3.13 2.36
N ALA A 40 -5.27 2.16 1.45
CA ALA A 40 -5.90 0.86 1.69
C ALA A 40 -5.29 0.18 2.90
N LEU A 41 -3.96 0.23 3.03
CA LEU A 41 -3.26 -0.33 4.18
C LEU A 41 -3.68 0.38 5.48
N GLU A 42 -3.68 1.70 5.48
CA GLU A 42 -4.07 2.48 6.66
C GLU A 42 -5.52 2.22 7.05
N ASP A 43 -6.43 2.22 6.10
CA ASP A 43 -7.85 2.01 6.37
C ASP A 43 -8.08 0.60 6.93
N TYR A 44 -7.41 -0.41 6.39
CA TYR A 44 -7.52 -1.76 6.90
C TYR A 44 -6.99 -1.87 8.33
N ALA A 45 -5.84 -1.27 8.60
CA ALA A 45 -5.24 -1.29 9.94
C ALA A 45 -6.18 -0.62 10.95
N LYS A 46 -6.79 0.50 10.58
CA LYS A 46 -7.75 1.19 11.44
C LYS A 46 -8.99 0.34 11.69
N SER A 47 -9.51 -0.31 10.66
CA SER A 47 -10.73 -1.12 10.79
C SER A 47 -10.50 -2.37 11.64
N THR A 48 -9.27 -2.85 11.71
CA THR A 48 -8.93 -4.02 12.56
C THR A 48 -8.49 -3.62 13.96
N GLY A 49 -8.38 -2.33 14.24
CA GLY A 49 -8.00 -1.85 15.56
C GLY A 49 -6.51 -1.90 15.87
N ILE A 50 -5.67 -2.09 14.85
CA ILE A 50 -4.21 -2.14 15.05
C ILE A 50 -3.63 -0.75 15.31
N ILE A 51 -4.24 0.27 14.73
CA ILE A 51 -3.84 1.66 14.90
C ILE A 51 -4.89 2.41 15.70
#